data_8035aa0bc678c83a824dab906739f9dc
#
_entry.id   8035aa0bc678c83a824dab906739f9dc
#
_cell.length_a   1.000
_cell.length_b   1.000
_cell.length_c   1.000
_cell.angle_alpha   90.00
_cell.angle_beta   90.00
_cell.angle_gamma   90.00
#
_symmetry.space_group_name_H-M   'P 1'
#
loop_
_entity.id
_entity.type
_entity.pdbx_description
1 polymer ?
#
loop_
_entity_poly.entity_id
_entity_poly.type
_entity_poly.pdbx_seq_one_letter_code
_entity_poly.pdbx_strand_id
1 'polypeptide(L)'
;MTSVASKKPRTKRSKNPDGRMSLGSHLIELRNRLFKSAIAIVVACIAGWFVSEWVFESLKAPISEVAASQGKEAILNFPTIAGAFDLRLQIALTVGLVLASPVWLYQIWAFLVPGLTRKEMKYGLGFILTAIPLFFAGCAAGWFVFPHIVELLTSFTGSDAASFLDAKIYYEFVLKLVLVVGIAFVLPVFLVLLNFLGVLSGMLILKSWRLAIMAIVLFTAVATPAADPISMFLLAIPIIFLFFLACGIAILHDRRVAKRQLVFDGSPSDLPA
;
A
#
# COMPACT_ATOMS: atom_id res chain seq x y z
N MET A 1 54.13 14.79 -42.56
CA MET A 1 53.30 15.60 -41.65
C MET A 1 52.17 14.71 -41.15
N THR A 2 52.35 14.04 -40.00
CA THR A 2 51.39 13.12 -39.40
C THR A 2 50.68 13.83 -38.26
N SER A 3 49.40 14.12 -38.45
CA SER A 3 48.52 14.74 -37.44
C SER A 3 48.18 13.74 -36.33
N VAL A 4 48.68 14.01 -35.13
CA VAL A 4 48.32 13.24 -33.91
C VAL A 4 47.01 13.81 -33.38
N ALA A 5 45.92 13.04 -33.54
CA ALA A 5 44.64 13.33 -32.97
C ALA A 5 44.68 13.14 -31.43
N SER A 6 44.62 14.22 -30.69
CA SER A 6 44.52 14.28 -29.23
C SER A 6 43.18 13.69 -28.78
N LYS A 7 43.18 12.50 -28.18
CA LYS A 7 42.04 11.93 -27.45
C LYS A 7 41.80 12.75 -26.18
N LYS A 8 40.72 13.52 -26.12
CA LYS A 8 40.23 14.16 -24.88
C LYS A 8 40.01 13.09 -23.79
N PRO A 9 40.52 13.32 -22.58
CA PRO A 9 40.33 12.37 -21.47
C PRO A 9 38.84 12.37 -21.11
N ARG A 10 38.21 11.17 -21.11
CA ARG A 10 36.91 10.92 -20.51
C ARG A 10 37.02 11.23 -19.03
N THR A 11 36.44 12.36 -18.58
CA THR A 11 36.29 12.67 -17.17
C THR A 11 35.49 11.54 -16.52
N LYS A 12 36.15 10.72 -15.71
CA LYS A 12 35.53 9.78 -14.79
C LYS A 12 34.63 10.59 -13.87
N ARG A 13 33.32 10.40 -14.00
CA ARG A 13 32.30 10.95 -13.10
C ARG A 13 32.73 10.59 -11.68
N SER A 14 33.17 11.57 -10.90
CA SER A 14 33.56 11.46 -9.51
C SER A 14 32.38 10.79 -8.76
N LYS A 15 32.59 9.57 -8.26
CA LYS A 15 31.71 8.99 -7.25
C LYS A 15 31.93 9.81 -6.00
N ASN A 16 30.95 10.65 -5.63
CA ASN A 16 30.93 11.34 -4.34
C ASN A 16 31.06 10.28 -3.23
N PRO A 17 32.11 10.32 -2.39
CA PRO A 17 32.32 9.34 -1.33
C PRO A 17 31.25 9.44 -0.22
N ASP A 18 30.58 10.60 -0.10
CA ASP A 18 29.72 10.92 1.06
C ASP A 18 28.24 10.55 0.88
N GLY A 19 27.86 9.82 -0.19
CA GLY A 19 26.46 9.37 -0.36
C GLY A 19 25.39 10.47 -0.44
N ARG A 20 25.77 11.76 -0.33
CA ARG A 20 24.84 12.90 -0.37
C ARG A 20 24.46 13.22 -1.81
N MET A 21 23.26 12.85 -2.20
CA MET A 21 22.69 13.28 -3.47
C MET A 21 22.23 14.73 -3.39
N SER A 22 22.47 15.53 -4.45
CA SER A 22 21.90 16.86 -4.54
C SER A 22 20.37 16.75 -4.64
N LEU A 23 19.63 17.72 -4.09
CA LEU A 23 18.17 17.78 -4.19
C LEU A 23 17.67 17.62 -5.63
N GLY A 24 18.38 18.23 -6.60
CA GLY A 24 18.05 18.10 -8.02
C GLY A 24 18.19 16.67 -8.56
N SER A 25 19.24 15.92 -8.15
CA SER A 25 19.39 14.52 -8.56
C SER A 25 18.32 13.62 -7.93
N HIS A 26 17.90 13.90 -6.69
CA HIS A 26 16.82 13.20 -6.01
C HIS A 26 15.46 13.39 -6.68
N LEU A 27 15.14 14.63 -7.12
CA LEU A 27 13.93 14.94 -7.89
C LEU A 27 13.91 14.25 -9.26
N ILE A 28 15.06 14.19 -9.96
CA ILE A 28 15.18 13.47 -11.23
C ILE A 28 14.96 11.97 -11.01
N GLU A 29 15.46 11.41 -9.92
CA GLU A 29 15.26 10.02 -9.55
C GLU A 29 13.77 9.74 -9.26
N LEU A 30 13.09 10.58 -8.48
CA LEU A 30 11.65 10.50 -8.23
C LEU A 30 10.85 10.46 -9.54
N ARG A 31 11.11 11.41 -10.43
CA ARG A 31 10.45 11.45 -11.75
C ARG A 31 10.62 10.15 -12.51
N ASN A 32 11.86 9.66 -12.62
CA ASN A 32 12.14 8.45 -13.38
C ASN A 32 11.47 7.19 -12.78
N ARG A 33 11.37 7.12 -11.45
CA ARG A 33 10.68 6.03 -10.75
C ARG A 33 9.17 6.12 -10.90
N LEU A 34 8.61 7.35 -10.83
CA LEU A 34 7.20 7.61 -11.07
C LEU A 34 6.80 7.20 -12.50
N PHE A 35 7.62 7.54 -13.51
CA PHE A 35 7.39 7.12 -14.89
C PHE A 35 7.38 5.60 -15.04
N LYS A 36 8.30 4.87 -14.41
CA LYS A 36 8.32 3.41 -14.44
C LYS A 36 7.07 2.81 -13.81
N SER A 37 6.63 3.35 -12.66
CA SER A 37 5.39 2.93 -12.01
C SER A 37 4.17 3.22 -12.89
N ALA A 38 4.09 4.40 -13.50
CA ALA A 38 3.00 4.77 -14.38
C ALA A 38 2.91 3.85 -15.61
N ILE A 39 4.04 3.54 -16.25
CA ILE A 39 4.08 2.61 -17.39
C ILE A 39 3.60 1.21 -16.94
N ALA A 40 4.05 0.71 -15.79
CA ALA A 40 3.63 -0.58 -15.26
C ALA A 40 2.12 -0.60 -14.97
N ILE A 41 1.56 0.49 -14.43
CA ILE A 41 0.12 0.62 -14.18
C ILE A 41 -0.64 0.61 -15.50
N VAL A 42 -0.21 1.38 -16.52
CA VAL A 42 -0.86 1.43 -17.83
C VAL A 42 -0.86 0.04 -18.49
N VAL A 43 0.26 -0.68 -18.46
CA VAL A 43 0.33 -2.05 -19.00
C VAL A 43 -0.58 -2.99 -18.23
N ALA A 44 -0.60 -2.89 -16.89
CA ALA A 44 -1.47 -3.70 -16.04
C ALA A 44 -2.96 -3.35 -16.21
N CYS A 45 -3.31 -2.09 -16.56
CA CYS A 45 -4.69 -1.69 -16.89
C CYS A 45 -5.20 -2.42 -18.13
N ILE A 46 -4.35 -2.73 -19.11
CA ILE A 46 -4.74 -3.54 -20.27
C ILE A 46 -5.17 -4.94 -19.81
N ALA A 47 -4.41 -5.59 -18.94
CA ALA A 47 -4.80 -6.85 -18.31
C ALA A 47 -6.09 -6.69 -17.47
N GLY A 48 -6.18 -5.60 -16.70
CA GLY A 48 -7.35 -5.25 -15.89
C GLY A 48 -8.62 -5.10 -16.73
N TRP A 49 -8.51 -4.62 -17.96
CA TRP A 49 -9.64 -4.51 -18.88
C TRP A 49 -10.24 -5.88 -19.22
N PHE A 50 -9.42 -6.89 -19.46
CA PHE A 50 -9.89 -8.25 -19.76
C PHE A 50 -10.51 -8.92 -18.51
N VAL A 51 -10.04 -8.59 -17.32
CA VAL A 51 -10.55 -9.13 -16.06
C VAL A 51 -11.77 -8.34 -15.54
N SER A 52 -12.02 -7.16 -16.08
CA SER A 52 -13.07 -6.23 -15.60
C SER A 52 -14.48 -6.84 -15.59
N GLU A 53 -14.81 -7.69 -16.57
CA GLU A 53 -16.13 -8.35 -16.65
C GLU A 53 -16.33 -9.30 -15.46
N TRP A 54 -15.32 -10.13 -15.18
CA TRP A 54 -15.38 -11.04 -14.04
C TRP A 54 -15.49 -10.30 -12.71
N VAL A 55 -14.74 -9.21 -12.53
CA VAL A 55 -14.83 -8.37 -11.33
C VAL A 55 -16.20 -7.74 -11.21
N PHE A 56 -16.75 -7.22 -12.32
CA PHE A 56 -18.09 -6.65 -12.36
C PHE A 56 -19.15 -7.64 -11.89
N GLU A 57 -19.17 -8.86 -12.43
CA GLU A 57 -20.12 -9.91 -12.04
C GLU A 57 -19.91 -10.37 -10.58
N SER A 58 -18.66 -10.48 -10.14
CA SER A 58 -18.34 -10.86 -8.75
C SER A 58 -18.80 -9.82 -7.73
N LEU A 59 -18.74 -8.54 -8.07
CA LEU A 59 -19.23 -7.46 -7.22
C LEU A 59 -20.76 -7.31 -7.23
N LYS A 60 -21.44 -7.82 -8.28
CA LYS A 60 -22.89 -7.82 -8.38
C LYS A 60 -23.53 -8.88 -7.47
N ALA A 61 -22.85 -10.01 -7.25
CA ALA A 61 -23.38 -11.14 -6.49
C ALA A 61 -23.94 -10.78 -5.12
N PRO A 62 -23.23 -10.04 -4.22
CA PRO A 62 -23.75 -9.69 -2.90
C PRO A 62 -25.03 -8.85 -2.93
N ILE A 63 -25.16 -7.93 -3.90
CA ILE A 63 -26.39 -7.14 -4.04
C ILE A 63 -27.55 -8.04 -4.43
N SER A 64 -27.35 -8.97 -5.36
CA SER A 64 -28.39 -9.89 -5.81
C SER A 64 -28.83 -10.85 -4.70
N GLU A 65 -27.90 -11.31 -3.85
CA GLU A 65 -28.20 -12.18 -2.69
C GLU A 65 -29.03 -11.43 -1.65
N VAL A 66 -28.63 -10.19 -1.29
CA VAL A 66 -29.35 -9.37 -0.34
C VAL A 66 -30.76 -9.02 -0.86
N ALA A 67 -30.89 -8.67 -2.14
CA ALA A 67 -32.17 -8.39 -2.74
C ALA A 67 -33.09 -9.62 -2.75
N ALA A 68 -32.54 -10.79 -3.13
CA ALA A 68 -33.29 -12.05 -3.12
C ALA A 68 -33.77 -12.43 -1.70
N SER A 69 -32.95 -12.22 -0.66
CA SER A 69 -33.34 -12.47 0.74
C SER A 69 -34.48 -11.59 1.23
N GLN A 70 -34.61 -10.41 0.62
CA GLN A 70 -35.72 -9.44 0.91
C GLN A 70 -36.92 -9.58 -0.03
N GLY A 71 -36.91 -10.56 -0.95
CA GLY A 71 -38.00 -10.73 -1.93
C GLY A 71 -38.05 -9.61 -2.97
N LYS A 72 -36.94 -8.90 -3.22
CA LYS A 72 -36.80 -7.77 -4.11
C LYS A 72 -35.90 -8.10 -5.29
N GLU A 73 -36.08 -7.42 -6.41
CA GLU A 73 -35.14 -7.41 -7.50
C GLU A 73 -34.13 -6.25 -7.31
N ALA A 74 -32.82 -6.56 -7.28
CA ALA A 74 -31.80 -5.53 -7.29
C ALA A 74 -31.66 -4.97 -8.71
N ILE A 75 -32.14 -3.78 -8.93
CA ILE A 75 -31.96 -3.07 -10.20
C ILE A 75 -30.77 -2.12 -10.04
N LEU A 76 -29.64 -2.48 -10.65
CA LEU A 76 -28.51 -1.58 -10.79
C LEU A 76 -28.82 -0.58 -11.89
N ASN A 77 -28.99 0.67 -11.55
CA ASN A 77 -29.27 1.74 -12.48
C ASN A 77 -27.99 2.44 -12.93
N PHE A 78 -27.87 2.67 -14.24
CA PHE A 78 -26.84 3.51 -14.82
C PHE A 78 -27.47 4.84 -15.25
N PRO A 79 -27.26 5.93 -14.52
CA PRO A 79 -27.92 7.21 -14.80
C PRO A 79 -27.44 7.87 -16.10
N THR A 80 -26.31 7.40 -16.67
CA THR A 80 -25.75 7.95 -17.91
C THR A 80 -25.50 6.86 -18.94
N ILE A 81 -25.62 7.21 -20.22
CA ILE A 81 -25.38 6.29 -21.37
C ILE A 81 -23.93 5.74 -21.34
N ALA A 82 -22.97 6.57 -20.93
CA ALA A 82 -21.57 6.18 -20.79
C ALA A 82 -21.24 5.49 -19.46
N GLY A 83 -22.18 5.37 -18.53
CA GLY A 83 -21.94 4.91 -17.16
C GLY A 83 -21.34 3.52 -17.08
N ALA A 84 -21.79 2.59 -17.90
CA ALA A 84 -21.25 1.23 -17.96
C ALA A 84 -19.81 1.20 -18.49
N PHE A 85 -19.47 2.03 -19.48
CA PHE A 85 -18.12 2.14 -20.01
C PHE A 85 -17.17 2.79 -18.98
N ASP A 86 -17.59 3.89 -18.36
CA ASP A 86 -16.84 4.59 -17.32
C ASP A 86 -16.53 3.66 -16.13
N LEU A 87 -17.53 2.90 -15.69
CA LEU A 87 -17.35 1.90 -14.65
C LEU A 87 -16.34 0.81 -15.06
N ARG A 88 -16.44 0.27 -16.26
CA ARG A 88 -15.50 -0.73 -16.77
C ARG A 88 -14.06 -0.19 -16.81
N LEU A 89 -13.89 1.05 -17.22
CA LEU A 89 -12.60 1.73 -17.22
C LEU A 89 -12.05 1.88 -15.79
N GLN A 90 -12.90 2.22 -14.85
CA GLN A 90 -12.52 2.38 -13.44
C GLN A 90 -12.14 1.04 -12.79
N ILE A 91 -12.87 -0.03 -13.07
CA ILE A 91 -12.50 -1.39 -12.65
C ILE A 91 -11.14 -1.77 -13.24
N ALA A 92 -10.94 -1.56 -14.53
CA ALA A 92 -9.68 -1.87 -15.21
C ALA A 92 -8.50 -1.09 -14.61
N LEU A 93 -8.69 0.20 -14.27
CA LEU A 93 -7.68 1.02 -13.64
C LEU A 93 -7.35 0.51 -12.21
N THR A 94 -8.36 0.19 -11.42
CA THR A 94 -8.17 -0.32 -10.04
C THR A 94 -7.49 -1.68 -10.04
N VAL A 95 -7.95 -2.61 -10.86
CA VAL A 95 -7.31 -3.92 -11.04
C VAL A 95 -5.88 -3.77 -11.55
N GLY A 96 -5.66 -2.88 -12.51
CA GLY A 96 -4.33 -2.56 -13.03
C GLY A 96 -3.40 -2.02 -11.94
N LEU A 97 -3.90 -1.14 -11.07
CA LEU A 97 -3.14 -0.61 -9.94
C LEU A 97 -2.78 -1.71 -8.92
N VAL A 98 -3.71 -2.62 -8.64
CA VAL A 98 -3.48 -3.79 -7.77
C VAL A 98 -2.45 -4.74 -8.40
N LEU A 99 -2.61 -5.10 -9.68
CA LEU A 99 -1.66 -5.98 -10.37
C LEU A 99 -0.27 -5.37 -10.52
N ALA A 100 -0.17 -4.06 -10.71
CA ALA A 100 1.10 -3.34 -10.78
C ALA A 100 1.75 -3.12 -9.42
N SER A 101 1.10 -3.51 -8.31
CA SER A 101 1.61 -3.25 -6.95
C SER A 101 3.04 -3.75 -6.70
N PRO A 102 3.50 -4.89 -7.19
CA PRO A 102 4.88 -5.30 -7.03
C PRO A 102 5.88 -4.28 -7.61
N VAL A 103 5.51 -3.65 -8.74
CA VAL A 103 6.38 -2.70 -9.42
C VAL A 103 6.39 -1.36 -8.69
N TRP A 104 5.23 -0.76 -8.40
CA TRP A 104 5.21 0.57 -7.77
C TRP A 104 5.63 0.52 -6.29
N LEU A 105 5.35 -0.54 -5.54
CA LEU A 105 5.90 -0.75 -4.20
C LEU A 105 7.43 -0.83 -4.23
N TYR A 106 7.99 -1.57 -5.21
CA TYR A 106 9.43 -1.60 -5.43
C TYR A 106 10.00 -0.22 -5.76
N GLN A 107 9.34 0.57 -6.63
CA GLN A 107 9.82 1.91 -6.99
C GLN A 107 9.77 2.88 -5.81
N ILE A 108 8.73 2.81 -4.95
CA ILE A 108 8.64 3.60 -3.72
C ILE A 108 9.79 3.23 -2.77
N TRP A 109 9.98 1.94 -2.52
CA TRP A 109 11.11 1.49 -1.70
C TRP A 109 12.45 1.96 -2.26
N ALA A 110 12.68 1.74 -3.53
CA ALA A 110 13.93 2.09 -4.18
C ALA A 110 14.19 3.60 -4.21
N PHE A 111 13.15 4.44 -4.10
CA PHE A 111 13.26 5.89 -3.91
C PHE A 111 13.69 6.26 -2.48
N LEU A 112 13.24 5.51 -1.48
CA LEU A 112 13.60 5.76 -0.08
C LEU A 112 15.05 5.33 0.25
N VAL A 113 15.66 4.48 -0.59
CA VAL A 113 16.92 3.76 -0.34
C VAL A 113 18.19 4.36 -1.00
N PRO A 114 18.23 5.49 -1.73
CA PRO A 114 19.42 5.89 -2.49
C PRO A 114 20.68 6.15 -1.67
N GLY A 115 20.63 6.12 -0.35
CA GLY A 115 21.77 6.28 0.57
C GLY A 115 22.19 5.03 1.33
N LEU A 116 21.61 3.86 1.06
CA LEU A 116 21.83 2.67 1.88
C LEU A 116 23.09 1.90 1.53
N THR A 117 23.77 1.41 2.57
CA THR A 117 24.90 0.47 2.47
C THR A 117 24.42 -0.89 1.94
N ARG A 118 25.38 -1.70 1.44
CA ARG A 118 25.07 -3.07 0.97
C ARG A 118 24.42 -3.98 2.03
N LYS A 119 24.62 -3.67 3.32
CA LYS A 119 24.00 -4.41 4.43
C LYS A 119 22.52 -4.04 4.57
N GLU A 120 22.20 -2.79 4.40
CA GLU A 120 20.83 -2.25 4.50
C GLU A 120 19.97 -2.64 3.28
N MET A 121 20.61 -2.89 2.13
CA MET A 121 19.93 -3.36 0.92
C MET A 121 19.26 -4.75 1.11
N LYS A 122 19.76 -5.58 2.03
CA LYS A 122 19.13 -6.86 2.41
C LYS A 122 17.81 -6.65 3.16
N TYR A 123 17.71 -5.62 4.00
CA TYR A 123 16.47 -5.26 4.69
C TYR A 123 15.40 -4.79 3.71
N GLY A 124 15.82 -4.12 2.64
CA GLY A 124 14.91 -3.70 1.59
C GLY A 124 14.31 -4.83 0.77
N LEU A 125 15.06 -5.89 0.51
CA LEU A 125 14.49 -7.09 -0.11
C LEU A 125 13.45 -7.74 0.80
N GLY A 126 13.74 -7.82 2.11
CA GLY A 126 12.78 -8.30 3.11
C GLY A 126 11.51 -7.43 3.17
N PHE A 127 11.66 -6.10 3.07
CA PHE A 127 10.54 -5.17 2.99
C PHE A 127 9.62 -5.49 1.81
N ILE A 128 10.16 -5.59 0.59
CA ILE A 128 9.37 -5.85 -0.61
C ILE A 128 8.68 -7.21 -0.54
N LEU A 129 9.42 -8.23 -0.11
CA LEU A 129 8.90 -9.59 0.03
C LEU A 129 7.75 -9.67 1.05
N THR A 130 7.70 -8.76 2.02
CA THR A 130 6.63 -8.66 3.01
C THR A 130 5.53 -7.70 2.57
N ALA A 131 5.87 -6.56 1.97
CA ALA A 131 4.91 -5.51 1.59
C ALA A 131 3.97 -5.98 0.47
N ILE A 132 4.47 -6.71 -0.52
CA ILE A 132 3.65 -7.20 -1.63
C ILE A 132 2.56 -8.18 -1.14
N PRO A 133 2.88 -9.29 -0.44
CA PRO A 133 1.85 -10.18 0.07
C PRO A 133 0.88 -9.49 1.03
N LEU A 134 1.38 -8.55 1.84
CA LEU A 134 0.55 -7.84 2.80
C LEU A 134 -0.42 -6.88 2.11
N PHE A 135 -0.01 -6.25 1.00
CA PHE A 135 -0.88 -5.45 0.16
C PHE A 135 -2.02 -6.30 -0.43
N PHE A 136 -1.68 -7.47 -1.00
CA PHE A 136 -2.71 -8.39 -1.51
C PHE A 136 -3.61 -8.94 -0.40
N ALA A 137 -3.06 -9.25 0.77
CA ALA A 137 -3.85 -9.66 1.93
C ALA A 137 -4.81 -8.55 2.38
N GLY A 138 -4.38 -7.28 2.35
CA GLY A 138 -5.23 -6.13 2.61
C GLY A 138 -6.34 -5.96 1.56
N CYS A 139 -6.02 -6.10 0.27
CA CYS A 139 -7.03 -6.10 -0.79
C CYS A 139 -8.05 -7.25 -0.60
N ALA A 140 -7.57 -8.45 -0.27
CA ALA A 140 -8.44 -9.58 0.05
C ALA A 140 -9.32 -9.29 1.28
N ALA A 141 -8.76 -8.72 2.34
CA ALA A 141 -9.53 -8.34 3.53
C ALA A 141 -10.65 -7.34 3.17
N GLY A 142 -10.33 -6.30 2.39
CA GLY A 142 -11.35 -5.36 1.87
C GLY A 142 -12.43 -6.06 1.04
N TRP A 143 -12.03 -7.01 0.20
CA TRP A 143 -12.95 -7.82 -0.61
C TRP A 143 -13.87 -8.70 0.23
N PHE A 144 -13.39 -9.32 1.30
CA PHE A 144 -14.21 -10.14 2.19
C PHE A 144 -15.12 -9.33 3.10
N VAL A 145 -14.74 -8.11 3.44
CA VAL A 145 -15.52 -7.25 4.35
C VAL A 145 -16.67 -6.56 3.61
N PHE A 146 -16.51 -6.22 2.31
CA PHE A 146 -17.50 -5.39 1.62
C PHE A 146 -18.92 -6.00 1.56
N PRO A 147 -19.17 -7.33 1.40
CA PRO A 147 -20.52 -7.89 1.42
C PRO A 147 -21.25 -7.61 2.74
N HIS A 148 -20.55 -7.71 3.87
CA HIS A 148 -21.11 -7.40 5.19
C HIS A 148 -21.49 -5.92 5.34
N ILE A 149 -20.69 -5.02 4.72
CA ILE A 149 -21.02 -3.59 4.68
C ILE A 149 -22.30 -3.35 3.87
N VAL A 150 -22.44 -4.03 2.73
CA VAL A 150 -23.64 -3.92 1.89
C VAL A 150 -24.88 -4.43 2.62
N GLU A 151 -24.81 -5.61 3.24
CA GLU A 151 -25.89 -6.20 4.03
C GLU A 151 -26.33 -5.24 5.16
N LEU A 152 -25.36 -4.68 5.87
CA LEU A 152 -25.60 -3.76 6.96
C LEU A 152 -26.25 -2.44 6.47
N LEU A 153 -25.74 -1.86 5.38
CA LEU A 153 -26.33 -0.63 4.81
C LEU A 153 -27.74 -0.85 4.28
N THR A 154 -27.99 -1.99 3.66
CA THR A 154 -29.32 -2.34 3.14
C THR A 154 -30.32 -2.67 4.24
N SER A 155 -29.88 -3.10 5.43
CA SER A 155 -30.75 -3.37 6.58
C SER A 155 -31.43 -2.10 7.12
N PHE A 156 -30.83 -0.93 6.92
CA PHE A 156 -31.44 0.36 7.26
C PHE A 156 -32.49 0.84 6.25
N THR A 157 -32.54 0.24 5.06
CA THR A 157 -33.52 0.60 4.03
C THR A 157 -34.78 -0.20 4.31
N GLY A 158 -35.88 0.48 4.73
CA GLY A 158 -37.15 -0.15 5.07
C GLY A 158 -37.71 -1.05 3.95
N SER A 159 -38.57 -1.98 4.32
CA SER A 159 -39.14 -3.01 3.44
C SER A 159 -39.85 -2.44 2.20
N ASP A 160 -40.35 -1.21 2.27
CA ASP A 160 -41.19 -0.62 1.23
C ASP A 160 -40.43 0.25 0.22
N ALA A 161 -39.16 0.48 0.42
CA ALA A 161 -38.34 1.26 -0.52
C ALA A 161 -37.75 0.36 -1.60
N ALA A 162 -38.15 0.55 -2.85
CA ALA A 162 -37.41 -0.02 -3.99
C ALA A 162 -36.02 0.61 -4.01
N SER A 163 -34.95 -0.18 -3.66
CA SER A 163 -33.61 0.34 -3.64
C SER A 163 -33.10 0.44 -5.09
N PHE A 164 -33.29 1.59 -5.71
CA PHE A 164 -32.52 1.96 -6.91
C PHE A 164 -31.11 2.30 -6.46
N LEU A 165 -30.23 1.31 -6.47
CA LEU A 165 -28.82 1.54 -6.20
C LEU A 165 -28.16 2.12 -7.45
N ASP A 166 -27.56 3.30 -7.33
CA ASP A 166 -26.67 3.82 -8.35
C ASP A 166 -25.46 2.89 -8.46
N ALA A 167 -25.42 2.16 -9.57
CA ALA A 167 -24.33 1.20 -9.83
C ALA A 167 -22.97 1.86 -9.72
N LYS A 168 -22.79 3.08 -10.23
CA LYS A 168 -21.50 3.78 -10.21
C LYS A 168 -21.05 4.04 -8.78
N ILE A 169 -21.90 4.60 -7.93
CA ILE A 169 -21.57 4.91 -6.53
C ILE A 169 -21.17 3.65 -5.77
N TYR A 170 -21.90 2.56 -5.97
CA TYR A 170 -21.64 1.29 -5.32
C TYR A 170 -20.26 0.71 -5.72
N TYR A 171 -20.01 0.56 -7.01
CA TYR A 171 -18.74 -0.01 -7.49
C TYR A 171 -17.56 0.87 -7.15
N GLU A 172 -17.69 2.19 -7.28
CA GLU A 172 -16.63 3.14 -6.87
C GLU A 172 -16.27 2.97 -5.41
N PHE A 173 -17.27 2.81 -4.56
CA PHE A 173 -17.05 2.60 -3.14
C PHE A 173 -16.25 1.32 -2.88
N VAL A 174 -16.69 0.17 -3.44
CA VAL A 174 -16.01 -1.12 -3.22
C VAL A 174 -14.59 -1.11 -3.74
N LEU A 175 -14.37 -0.58 -4.95
CA LEU A 175 -13.03 -0.49 -5.54
C LEU A 175 -12.08 0.39 -4.70
N LYS A 176 -12.58 1.54 -4.21
CA LYS A 176 -11.83 2.41 -3.31
C LYS A 176 -11.54 1.71 -1.98
N LEU A 177 -12.51 1.03 -1.39
CA LEU A 177 -12.35 0.28 -0.15
C LEU A 177 -11.24 -0.76 -0.24
N VAL A 178 -11.30 -1.62 -1.24
CA VAL A 178 -10.30 -2.69 -1.47
C VAL A 178 -8.90 -2.09 -1.60
N LEU A 179 -8.75 -1.04 -2.41
CA LEU A 179 -7.45 -0.39 -2.64
C LEU A 179 -6.92 0.28 -1.37
N VAL A 180 -7.77 1.03 -0.67
CA VAL A 180 -7.41 1.77 0.53
C VAL A 180 -7.01 0.83 1.67
N VAL A 181 -7.73 -0.27 1.86
CA VAL A 181 -7.36 -1.31 2.84
C VAL A 181 -6.05 -1.99 2.45
N GLY A 182 -5.84 -2.29 1.16
CA GLY A 182 -4.57 -2.80 0.66
C GLY A 182 -3.37 -1.91 1.03
N ILE A 183 -3.49 -0.61 0.80
CA ILE A 183 -2.47 0.39 1.17
C ILE A 183 -2.28 0.43 2.69
N ALA A 184 -3.36 0.41 3.46
CA ALA A 184 -3.30 0.46 4.93
C ALA A 184 -2.51 -0.70 5.54
N PHE A 185 -2.63 -1.89 4.98
CA PHE A 185 -1.88 -3.07 5.42
C PHE A 185 -0.36 -2.93 5.21
N VAL A 186 0.06 -2.13 4.24
CA VAL A 186 1.49 -1.89 3.98
C VAL A 186 2.11 -0.88 4.93
N LEU A 187 1.32 0.05 5.51
CA LEU A 187 1.84 1.11 6.39
C LEU A 187 2.65 0.58 7.59
N PRO A 188 2.23 -0.47 8.33
CA PRO A 188 3.02 -1.04 9.42
C PRO A 188 4.39 -1.56 8.96
N VAL A 189 4.49 -2.09 7.74
CA VAL A 189 5.77 -2.56 7.17
C VAL A 189 6.70 -1.40 6.89
N PHE A 190 6.17 -0.23 6.47
CA PHE A 190 6.95 1.00 6.36
C PHE A 190 7.52 1.47 7.70
N LEU A 191 6.78 1.34 8.78
CA LEU A 191 7.29 1.68 10.13
C LEU A 191 8.46 0.78 10.52
N VAL A 192 8.38 -0.52 10.25
CA VAL A 192 9.50 -1.46 10.47
C VAL A 192 10.70 -1.11 9.59
N LEU A 193 10.47 -0.74 8.34
CA LEU A 193 11.55 -0.31 7.45
C LEU A 193 12.27 0.93 8.00
N LEU A 194 11.53 1.96 8.41
CA LEU A 194 12.11 3.17 9.00
C LEU A 194 12.88 2.89 10.30
N ASN A 195 12.44 1.89 11.08
CA ASN A 195 13.19 1.42 12.24
C ASN A 195 14.51 0.74 11.83
N PHE A 196 14.49 -0.14 10.82
CA PHE A 196 15.70 -0.81 10.32
C PHE A 196 16.72 0.17 9.72
N LEU A 197 16.24 1.30 9.18
CA LEU A 197 17.08 2.40 8.71
C LEU A 197 17.59 3.32 9.84
N GLY A 198 17.23 3.06 11.09
CA GLY A 198 17.61 3.87 12.24
C GLY A 198 16.93 5.25 12.30
N VAL A 199 15.92 5.52 11.45
CA VAL A 199 15.16 6.78 11.44
C VAL A 199 14.21 6.84 12.64
N LEU A 200 13.58 5.71 13.01
CA LEU A 200 12.64 5.60 14.12
C LEU A 200 13.07 4.48 15.07
N SER A 201 13.09 4.74 16.37
CA SER A 201 13.27 3.67 17.36
C SER A 201 11.95 2.94 17.62
N GLY A 202 12.02 1.63 17.87
CA GLY A 202 10.85 0.81 18.18
C GLY A 202 10.09 1.30 19.42
N MET A 203 10.82 1.86 20.39
CA MET A 203 10.22 2.46 21.59
C MET A 203 9.43 3.75 21.26
N LEU A 204 9.92 4.56 20.32
CA LEU A 204 9.20 5.76 19.85
C LEU A 204 7.89 5.37 19.14
N ILE A 205 7.94 4.36 18.28
CA ILE A 205 6.76 3.85 17.58
C ILE A 205 5.74 3.35 18.61
N LEU A 206 6.17 2.54 19.58
CA LEU A 206 5.28 2.04 20.62
C LEU A 206 4.72 3.16 21.50
N LYS A 207 5.54 4.18 21.87
CA LYS A 207 5.07 5.30 22.68
C LYS A 207 3.98 6.14 21.99
N SER A 208 3.99 6.14 20.66
CA SER A 208 2.99 6.84 19.82
C SER A 208 1.73 6.00 19.52
N TRP A 209 1.49 4.88 20.23
CA TRP A 209 0.39 3.96 19.95
C TRP A 209 -1.00 4.61 19.95
N ARG A 210 -1.22 5.59 20.86
CA ARG A 210 -2.50 6.31 20.92
C ARG A 210 -2.79 7.11 19.65
N LEU A 211 -1.75 7.82 19.14
CA LEU A 211 -1.87 8.57 17.90
C LEU A 211 -2.06 7.64 16.70
N ALA A 212 -1.34 6.51 16.69
CA ALA A 212 -1.46 5.52 15.63
C ALA A 212 -2.87 4.88 15.59
N ILE A 213 -3.42 4.47 16.73
CA ILE A 213 -4.78 3.92 16.80
C ILE A 213 -5.80 4.98 16.39
N MET A 214 -5.66 6.22 16.86
CA MET A 214 -6.55 7.32 16.45
C MET A 214 -6.49 7.54 14.93
N ALA A 215 -5.30 7.53 14.35
CA ALA A 215 -5.12 7.67 12.89
C ALA A 215 -5.73 6.48 12.13
N ILE A 216 -5.57 5.24 12.61
CA ILE A 216 -6.17 4.06 12.01
C ILE A 216 -7.70 4.14 12.07
N VAL A 217 -8.28 4.49 13.22
CA VAL A 217 -9.73 4.62 13.39
C VAL A 217 -10.29 5.73 12.51
N LEU A 218 -9.62 6.89 12.45
CA LEU A 218 -10.02 7.98 11.56
C LEU A 218 -9.92 7.57 10.09
N PHE A 219 -8.86 6.87 9.71
CA PHE A 219 -8.66 6.37 8.35
C PHE A 219 -9.76 5.38 7.95
N THR A 220 -10.08 4.40 8.82
CA THR A 220 -11.14 3.43 8.56
C THR A 220 -12.52 4.10 8.55
N ALA A 221 -12.78 5.10 9.40
CA ALA A 221 -14.01 5.88 9.38
C ALA A 221 -14.23 6.66 8.07
N VAL A 222 -13.14 7.17 7.46
CA VAL A 222 -13.19 7.85 6.14
C VAL A 222 -13.35 6.84 5.01
N ALA A 223 -12.76 5.64 5.16
CA ALA A 223 -12.83 4.58 4.17
C ALA A 223 -14.20 3.89 4.09
N THR A 224 -14.98 3.90 5.20
CA THR A 224 -16.31 3.28 5.25
C THR A 224 -17.40 4.32 4.95
N PRO A 225 -18.41 4.00 4.09
CA PRO A 225 -19.50 4.91 3.82
C PRO A 225 -20.43 5.03 5.05
N ALA A 226 -21.07 6.16 5.18
CA ALA A 226 -22.03 6.47 6.24
C ALA A 226 -21.49 6.35 7.68
N ALA A 227 -20.15 6.34 7.87
CA ALA A 227 -19.47 6.23 9.17
C ALA A 227 -20.03 5.08 10.06
N ASP A 228 -20.34 3.93 9.42
CA ASP A 228 -20.84 2.75 10.12
C ASP A 228 -19.80 2.20 11.11
N PRO A 229 -20.08 2.18 12.43
CA PRO A 229 -19.12 1.76 13.44
C PRO A 229 -18.68 0.30 13.31
N ILE A 230 -19.59 -0.59 12.88
CA ILE A 230 -19.29 -2.03 12.80
C ILE A 230 -18.26 -2.29 11.70
N SER A 231 -18.50 -1.77 10.50
CA SER A 231 -17.56 -1.91 9.37
C SER A 231 -16.24 -1.19 9.64
N MET A 232 -16.28 -0.02 10.29
CA MET A 232 -15.10 0.72 10.70
C MET A 232 -14.20 -0.14 11.64
N PHE A 233 -14.78 -0.75 12.68
CA PHE A 233 -14.03 -1.60 13.60
C PHE A 233 -13.55 -2.90 12.94
N LEU A 234 -14.36 -3.50 12.07
CA LEU A 234 -14.00 -4.71 11.33
C LEU A 234 -12.74 -4.50 10.48
N LEU A 235 -12.58 -3.30 9.88
CA LEU A 235 -11.38 -2.92 9.14
C LEU A 235 -10.23 -2.45 10.06
N ALA A 236 -10.54 -1.77 11.16
CA ALA A 236 -9.53 -1.24 12.08
C ALA A 236 -8.77 -2.35 12.82
N ILE A 237 -9.48 -3.40 13.28
CA ILE A 237 -8.88 -4.49 14.09
C ILE A 237 -7.66 -5.12 13.41
N PRO A 238 -7.71 -5.60 12.16
CA PRO A 238 -6.53 -6.19 11.52
C PRO A 238 -5.39 -5.19 11.31
N ILE A 239 -5.68 -3.93 11.04
CA ILE A 239 -4.65 -2.89 10.87
C ILE A 239 -3.97 -2.59 12.21
N ILE A 240 -4.74 -2.49 13.30
CA ILE A 240 -4.22 -2.32 14.66
C ILE A 240 -3.35 -3.52 15.04
N PHE A 241 -3.79 -4.74 14.76
CA PHE A 241 -2.99 -5.94 14.99
C PHE A 241 -1.65 -5.88 14.26
N LEU A 242 -1.65 -5.53 12.98
CA LEU A 242 -0.43 -5.37 12.17
C LEU A 242 0.48 -4.26 12.73
N PHE A 243 -0.09 -3.17 13.22
CA PHE A 243 0.66 -2.10 13.86
C PHE A 243 1.41 -2.59 15.10
N PHE A 244 0.74 -3.32 16.02
CA PHE A 244 1.40 -3.87 17.20
C PHE A 244 2.43 -4.94 16.86
N LEU A 245 2.18 -5.74 15.83
CA LEU A 245 3.16 -6.71 15.32
C LEU A 245 4.41 -5.98 14.79
N ALA A 246 4.23 -4.91 14.04
CA ALA A 246 5.33 -4.06 13.57
C ALA A 246 6.12 -3.43 14.73
N CYS A 247 5.44 -2.94 15.79
CA CYS A 247 6.08 -2.46 17.01
C CYS A 247 6.92 -3.55 17.68
N GLY A 248 6.39 -4.76 17.79
CA GLY A 248 7.12 -5.91 18.36
C GLY A 248 8.39 -6.23 17.57
N ILE A 249 8.31 -6.27 16.23
CA ILE A 249 9.47 -6.50 15.35
C ILE A 249 10.51 -5.40 15.52
N ALA A 250 10.09 -4.13 15.53
CA ALA A 250 10.98 -2.99 15.69
C ALA A 250 11.73 -3.02 17.04
N ILE A 251 11.03 -3.28 18.14
CA ILE A 251 11.64 -3.40 19.49
C ILE A 251 12.62 -4.59 19.55
N LEU A 252 12.26 -5.72 18.97
CA LEU A 252 13.17 -6.89 18.91
C LEU A 252 14.42 -6.59 18.11
N HIS A 253 14.30 -5.85 17.01
CA HIS A 253 15.44 -5.40 16.23
C HIS A 253 16.34 -4.48 17.04
N ASP A 254 15.80 -3.43 17.67
CA ASP A 254 16.56 -2.48 18.48
C ASP A 254 17.32 -3.19 19.63
N ARG A 255 16.66 -4.14 20.32
CA ARG A 255 17.30 -4.95 21.37
C ARG A 255 18.47 -5.79 20.83
N ARG A 256 18.34 -6.36 19.62
CA ARG A 256 19.44 -7.13 18.99
C ARG A 256 20.60 -6.23 18.60
N VAL A 257 20.34 -5.05 18.10
CA VAL A 257 21.39 -4.06 17.75
C VAL A 257 22.13 -3.62 19.02
N ALA A 258 21.41 -3.24 20.09
CA ALA A 258 21.99 -2.84 21.35
C ALA A 258 22.87 -3.95 21.98
N LYS A 259 22.41 -5.21 21.99
CA LYS A 259 23.23 -6.34 22.46
C LYS A 259 24.53 -6.52 21.68
N ARG A 260 24.48 -6.33 20.35
CA ARG A 260 25.71 -6.43 19.52
C ARG A 260 26.72 -5.32 19.84
N GLN A 261 26.25 -4.12 20.12
CA GLN A 261 27.11 -2.99 20.50
C GLN A 261 27.83 -3.26 21.83
N LEU A 262 27.08 -3.75 22.84
CA LEU A 262 27.66 -4.10 24.15
C LEU A 262 28.74 -5.21 24.05
N VAL A 263 28.58 -6.19 23.18
CA VAL A 263 29.57 -7.24 22.94
C VAL A 263 30.82 -6.68 22.25
N PHE A 264 30.68 -5.66 21.41
CA PHE A 264 31.81 -5.05 20.71
C PHE A 264 32.62 -4.11 21.61
N ASP A 265 31.93 -3.31 22.44
CA ASP A 265 32.56 -2.40 23.41
C ASP A 265 33.16 -3.14 24.62
N GLY A 266 32.73 -4.38 24.91
CA GLY A 266 33.26 -5.23 25.99
C GLY A 266 34.42 -6.15 25.58
N SER A 267 34.93 -6.05 24.37
CA SER A 267 36.11 -6.82 23.93
C SER A 267 37.38 -6.17 24.47
N PRO A 268 38.17 -6.86 25.32
CA PRO A 268 39.37 -6.27 25.94
C PRO A 268 40.56 -6.24 24.96
N SER A 269 40.47 -5.38 23.94
CA SER A 269 41.59 -5.16 23.00
C SER A 269 42.50 -3.97 23.38
N ASP A 270 42.21 -3.26 24.51
CA ASP A 270 42.96 -2.08 24.94
C ASP A 270 43.57 -2.26 26.33
N LEU A 271 44.23 -3.39 26.62
CA LEU A 271 45.23 -3.47 27.68
C LEU A 271 46.60 -3.10 27.09
N PRO A 272 47.20 -1.96 27.49
CA PRO A 272 48.58 -1.66 27.13
C PRO A 272 49.51 -2.70 27.77
N ALA A 273 50.44 -3.25 26.97
CA ALA A 273 51.48 -4.16 27.39
C ALA A 273 52.50 -3.46 28.30
#